data_a5d27fe22c1014c57a5a74ddf16afe80
#
_entry.id   a5d27fe22c1014c57a5a74ddf16afe80
#
_cell.length_a   1.000
_cell.length_b   1.000
_cell.length_c   1.000
_cell.angle_alpha   90.00
_cell.angle_beta   90.00
_cell.angle_gamma   90.00
#
_symmetry.space_group_name_H-M   'P 1'
#
loop_
_entity.id
_entity.type
_entity.pdbx_description
1 polymer ?
#
loop_
_entity_poly.entity_id
_entity_poly.type
_entity_poly.pdbx_seq_one_letter_code
_entity_poly.pdbx_strand_id
1 'polypeptide(L)'
;MPLAAKAGMLAALVVPPKNGETEFADMRAAWDELDQDTQKNLEGLSAYHSLYYSQSRSGYIHTTDHMYGFHDKGAPLRPIVKTHPETGRKSIYTGRHAYGIPGMSSQESETLLSDLLESACQAPRTYKHSWCVGDIVVWDNRCVMHRARPYDRNHTRTLRASRIAGESESELAPTFADHRASDFRPSSNNKSSLAG
;
A
#
# COMPACT_ATOMS: atom_id res chain seq x y z
N MET A 1 -10.53 -1.18 -1.98
CA MET A 1 -11.00 -1.82 -3.23
C MET A 1 -10.60 -3.27 -3.20
N PRO A 2 -11.50 -4.21 -3.58
CA PRO A 2 -11.17 -5.64 -3.64
C PRO A 2 -9.99 -5.90 -4.57
N LEU A 3 -9.94 -5.17 -5.68
CA LEU A 3 -8.82 -5.18 -6.62
C LEU A 3 -7.96 -3.93 -6.41
N ALA A 4 -6.64 -4.11 -6.39
CA ALA A 4 -5.73 -2.98 -6.43
C ALA A 4 -5.86 -2.26 -7.78
N ALA A 5 -5.74 -0.94 -7.78
CA ALA A 5 -5.67 -0.20 -9.03
C ALA A 5 -4.35 -0.54 -9.75
N LYS A 6 -4.40 -0.88 -11.05
CA LYS A 6 -3.19 -1.17 -11.83
C LYS A 6 -2.36 0.08 -12.12
N ALA A 7 -3.00 1.24 -12.23
CA ALA A 7 -2.30 2.50 -12.39
C ALA A 7 -2.94 3.60 -11.55
N GLY A 8 -2.12 4.55 -11.16
CA GLY A 8 -2.51 5.78 -10.51
C GLY A 8 -2.10 7.00 -11.33
N MET A 9 -2.86 8.07 -11.20
CA MET A 9 -2.57 9.37 -11.80
C MET A 9 -2.84 10.47 -10.79
N LEU A 10 -1.96 11.47 -10.75
CA LEU A 10 -2.16 12.72 -10.01
C LEU A 10 -1.97 13.90 -10.95
N ALA A 11 -2.88 14.87 -10.88
CA ALA A 11 -2.77 16.16 -11.56
C ALA A 11 -2.68 17.28 -10.53
N ALA A 12 -1.66 18.14 -10.63
CA ALA A 12 -1.39 19.20 -9.68
C ALA A 12 -2.23 20.46 -9.99
N LEU A 13 -3.14 20.82 -9.10
CA LEU A 13 -3.97 22.02 -9.21
C LEU A 13 -3.44 23.16 -8.34
N VAL A 14 -3.00 22.84 -7.12
CA VAL A 14 -2.37 23.80 -6.19
C VAL A 14 -1.21 23.08 -5.51
N VAL A 15 -0.06 23.71 -5.48
CA VAL A 15 1.14 23.16 -4.83
C VAL A 15 1.68 24.13 -3.78
N PRO A 16 2.21 23.62 -2.65
CA PRO A 16 2.85 24.47 -1.66
C PRO A 16 4.16 25.05 -2.21
N PRO A 17 4.65 26.17 -1.69
CA PRO A 17 5.87 26.82 -2.17
C PRO A 17 7.14 25.99 -1.94
N LYS A 18 7.10 25.05 -0.98
CA LYS A 18 8.22 24.14 -0.64
C LYS A 18 7.67 22.79 -0.19
N ASN A 19 8.40 21.72 -0.49
CA ASN A 19 8.09 20.34 -0.10
C ASN A 19 6.77 19.82 -0.72
N GLY A 20 6.19 18.76 -0.16
CA GLY A 20 4.96 18.15 -0.66
C GLY A 20 5.15 17.33 -1.92
N GLU A 21 6.37 16.91 -2.19
CA GLU A 21 6.73 16.03 -3.30
C GLU A 21 6.01 14.68 -3.20
N THR A 22 6.00 13.95 -4.30
CA THR A 22 5.67 12.53 -4.28
C THR A 22 6.94 11.73 -4.56
N GLU A 23 7.28 10.82 -3.66
CA GLU A 23 8.34 9.85 -3.87
C GLU A 23 7.79 8.56 -4.44
N PHE A 24 8.58 7.95 -5.32
CA PHE A 24 8.31 6.67 -5.95
C PHE A 24 9.50 5.75 -5.71
N ALA A 25 9.23 4.45 -5.54
CA ALA A 25 10.26 3.40 -5.46
C ALA A 25 10.00 2.35 -6.53
N ASP A 26 11.04 1.95 -7.28
CA ASP A 26 10.96 0.87 -8.26
C ASP A 26 11.08 -0.48 -7.56
N MET A 27 9.94 -1.15 -7.42
CA MET A 27 9.83 -2.41 -6.71
C MET A 27 10.35 -3.60 -7.52
N ARG A 28 10.58 -3.42 -8.85
CA ARG A 28 11.26 -4.39 -9.71
C ARG A 28 12.75 -4.37 -9.44
N ALA A 29 13.35 -3.19 -9.40
CA ALA A 29 14.76 -3.03 -9.04
C ALA A 29 15.03 -3.52 -7.61
N ALA A 30 14.08 -3.31 -6.69
CA ALA A 30 14.17 -3.85 -5.35
C ALA A 30 14.12 -5.39 -5.34
N TRP A 31 13.32 -6.03 -6.19
CA TRP A 31 13.30 -7.46 -6.38
C TRP A 31 14.62 -7.99 -6.97
N ASP A 32 15.10 -7.37 -8.03
CA ASP A 32 16.29 -7.79 -8.76
C ASP A 32 17.58 -7.77 -7.88
N GLU A 33 17.58 -6.96 -6.82
CA GLU A 33 18.71 -6.82 -5.88
C GLU A 33 18.71 -7.86 -4.73
N LEU A 34 17.61 -8.57 -4.54
CA LEU A 34 17.55 -9.64 -3.55
C LEU A 34 18.37 -10.86 -4.00
N ASP A 35 19.02 -11.52 -3.06
CA ASP A 35 19.64 -12.81 -3.32
C ASP A 35 18.62 -13.89 -3.69
N GLN A 36 19.08 -14.94 -4.36
CA GLN A 36 18.20 -15.97 -4.91
C GLN A 36 17.42 -16.76 -3.82
N ASP A 37 17.99 -16.94 -2.64
CA ASP A 37 17.32 -17.67 -1.56
C ASP A 37 16.21 -16.83 -0.95
N THR A 38 16.45 -15.53 -0.76
CA THR A 38 15.42 -14.57 -0.37
C THR A 38 14.31 -14.49 -1.41
N GLN A 39 14.63 -14.42 -2.69
CA GLN A 39 13.63 -14.41 -3.77
C GLN A 39 12.74 -15.64 -3.71
N LYS A 40 13.32 -16.85 -3.61
CA LYS A 40 12.57 -18.11 -3.51
C LYS A 40 11.64 -18.14 -2.29
N ASN A 41 12.13 -17.68 -1.15
CA ASN A 41 11.34 -17.65 0.09
C ASN A 41 10.14 -16.70 -0.02
N LEU A 42 10.26 -15.60 -0.74
CA LEU A 42 9.19 -14.60 -0.89
C LEU A 42 8.10 -15.00 -1.88
N GLU A 43 8.43 -15.76 -2.93
CA GLU A 43 7.50 -16.11 -4.02
C GLU A 43 6.25 -16.88 -3.55
N GLY A 44 6.38 -17.67 -2.46
CA GLY A 44 5.28 -18.41 -1.88
C GLY A 44 4.48 -17.65 -0.81
N LEU A 45 4.81 -16.40 -0.53
CA LEU A 45 4.22 -15.66 0.58
C LEU A 45 3.14 -14.68 0.13
N SER A 46 2.20 -14.44 1.04
CA SER A 46 1.15 -13.44 0.91
C SER A 46 1.05 -12.62 2.18
N ALA A 47 0.61 -11.37 2.06
CA ALA A 47 0.34 -10.50 3.20
C ALA A 47 -1.05 -9.86 3.08
N TYR A 48 -1.67 -9.57 4.21
CA TYR A 48 -2.90 -8.78 4.25
C TYR A 48 -2.61 -7.30 4.01
N HIS A 49 -3.54 -6.63 3.34
CA HIS A 49 -3.43 -5.19 3.07
C HIS A 49 -4.64 -4.45 3.62
N SER A 50 -4.42 -3.58 4.62
CA SER A 50 -5.47 -2.79 5.25
C SER A 50 -5.06 -1.33 5.45
N LEU A 51 -5.92 -0.43 5.01
CA LEU A 51 -5.81 0.98 5.34
C LEU A 51 -5.97 1.18 6.86
N TYR A 52 -6.88 0.44 7.49
CA TYR A 52 -7.14 0.52 8.93
C TYR A 52 -5.91 0.13 9.75
N TYR A 53 -5.18 -0.92 9.36
CA TYR A 53 -3.91 -1.29 9.97
C TYR A 53 -2.93 -0.10 9.98
N SER A 54 -2.66 0.48 8.82
CA SER A 54 -1.69 1.57 8.70
C SER A 54 -2.10 2.84 9.43
N GLN A 55 -3.39 3.09 9.54
CA GLN A 55 -3.92 4.26 10.24
C GLN A 55 -3.93 4.04 11.76
N SER A 56 -4.25 2.84 12.25
CA SER A 56 -4.13 2.50 13.68
C SER A 56 -2.68 2.64 14.17
N ARG A 57 -1.71 2.26 13.36
CA ARG A 57 -0.27 2.48 13.62
C ARG A 57 0.11 3.96 13.75
N SER A 58 -0.67 4.84 13.15
CA SER A 58 -0.51 6.30 13.26
C SER A 58 -1.35 6.92 14.38
N GLY A 59 -1.95 6.09 15.25
CA GLY A 59 -2.79 6.53 16.37
C GLY A 59 -4.20 6.97 15.97
N TYR A 60 -4.63 6.66 14.75
CA TYR A 60 -5.96 7.03 14.27
C TYR A 60 -6.98 5.93 14.60
N ILE A 61 -8.05 6.30 15.30
CA ILE A 61 -9.16 5.40 15.63
C ILE A 61 -10.24 5.54 14.57
N HIS A 62 -10.56 4.44 13.89
CA HIS A 62 -11.61 4.40 12.86
C HIS A 62 -12.96 4.12 13.48
N THR A 63 -13.94 4.93 13.08
CA THR A 63 -15.36 4.66 13.28
C THR A 63 -16.02 4.34 11.94
N THR A 64 -17.09 3.58 11.97
CA THR A 64 -17.84 3.17 10.75
C THR A 64 -18.52 4.35 10.03
N ASP A 65 -18.57 5.52 10.65
CA ASP A 65 -19.22 6.72 10.11
C ASP A 65 -18.41 7.40 8.97
N HIS A 66 -17.13 7.07 8.84
CA HIS A 66 -16.24 7.56 7.79
C HIS A 66 -15.81 6.43 6.86
N MET A 67 -16.69 6.08 5.95
CA MET A 67 -16.61 4.95 5.03
C MET A 67 -15.51 5.10 3.97
N TYR A 68 -14.29 4.78 4.32
CA TYR A 68 -13.22 4.58 3.34
C TYR A 68 -12.52 3.24 3.60
N GLY A 69 -12.71 2.28 2.68
CA GLY A 69 -12.11 0.95 2.78
C GLY A 69 -13.13 -0.18 2.90
N PHE A 70 -12.66 -1.37 3.31
CA PHE A 70 -13.48 -2.57 3.49
C PHE A 70 -13.82 -2.74 4.97
N HIS A 71 -14.84 -2.03 5.44
CA HIS A 71 -15.27 -2.13 6.83
C HIS A 71 -16.13 -3.38 7.11
N ASP A 72 -16.79 -3.93 6.09
CA ASP A 72 -17.67 -5.10 6.16
C ASP A 72 -17.00 -6.42 5.72
N LYS A 73 -15.88 -6.32 5.02
CA LYS A 73 -15.10 -7.46 4.51
C LYS A 73 -13.73 -7.50 5.16
N GLY A 74 -13.16 -8.68 5.24
CA GLY A 74 -11.78 -8.84 5.69
C GLY A 74 -10.79 -8.09 4.79
N ALA A 75 -9.60 -7.83 5.33
CA ALA A 75 -8.50 -7.31 4.54
C ALA A 75 -8.17 -8.29 3.40
N PRO A 76 -7.96 -7.82 2.17
CA PRO A 76 -7.57 -8.68 1.07
C PRO A 76 -6.17 -9.25 1.32
N LEU A 77 -6.01 -10.54 1.11
CA LEU A 77 -4.73 -11.23 1.09
C LEU A 77 -4.14 -11.10 -0.33
N ARG A 78 -2.88 -10.70 -0.43
CA ARG A 78 -2.22 -10.43 -1.71
C ARG A 78 -0.83 -11.05 -1.75
N PRO A 79 -0.33 -11.49 -2.91
CA PRO A 79 1.02 -11.99 -3.03
C PRO A 79 2.03 -10.90 -2.67
N ILE A 80 3.13 -11.27 -1.99
CA ILE A 80 4.26 -10.37 -1.72
C ILE A 80 5.08 -10.14 -2.99
N VAL A 81 5.09 -11.12 -3.89
CA VAL A 81 5.76 -11.01 -5.20
C VAL A 81 4.72 -11.07 -6.30
N LYS A 82 4.69 -10.05 -7.15
CA LYS A 82 3.82 -10.00 -8.33
C LYS A 82 4.63 -10.10 -9.61
N THR A 83 4.10 -10.85 -10.58
CA THR A 83 4.62 -10.86 -11.94
C THR A 83 3.82 -9.88 -12.78
N HIS A 84 4.49 -8.94 -13.41
CA HIS A 84 3.85 -7.94 -14.27
C HIS A 84 3.34 -8.62 -15.56
N PRO A 85 2.04 -8.54 -15.89
CA PRO A 85 1.45 -9.36 -16.94
C PRO A 85 1.99 -9.06 -18.35
N GLU A 86 2.36 -7.79 -18.63
CA GLU A 86 2.86 -7.42 -19.96
C GLU A 86 4.38 -7.62 -20.12
N THR A 87 5.15 -7.55 -19.02
CA THR A 87 6.62 -7.61 -19.11
C THR A 87 7.24 -8.87 -18.56
N GLY A 88 6.48 -9.67 -17.81
CA GLY A 88 6.97 -10.85 -17.10
C GLY A 88 7.92 -10.56 -15.94
N ARG A 89 8.27 -9.29 -15.68
CA ARG A 89 9.18 -8.93 -14.57
C ARG A 89 8.47 -9.08 -13.23
N LYS A 90 9.20 -9.59 -12.26
CA LYS A 90 8.75 -9.67 -10.87
C LYS A 90 8.99 -8.35 -10.15
N SER A 91 8.15 -8.07 -9.16
CA SER A 91 8.24 -6.92 -8.28
C SER A 91 7.80 -7.28 -6.87
N ILE A 92 8.39 -6.65 -5.86
CA ILE A 92 7.92 -6.76 -4.48
C ILE A 92 6.64 -5.96 -4.34
N TYR A 93 5.60 -6.57 -3.76
CA TYR A 93 4.34 -5.91 -3.47
C TYR A 93 4.11 -5.82 -1.95
N THR A 94 4.62 -4.77 -1.36
CA THR A 94 4.52 -4.46 0.06
C THR A 94 4.19 -2.98 0.27
N GLY A 95 4.21 -2.50 1.49
CA GLY A 95 4.03 -1.11 1.84
C GLY A 95 3.43 -0.97 3.24
N ARG A 96 3.21 0.25 3.71
CA ARG A 96 2.70 0.52 5.06
C ARG A 96 1.33 -0.10 5.38
N HIS A 97 0.60 -0.54 4.37
CA HIS A 97 -0.71 -1.20 4.54
C HIS A 97 -0.60 -2.71 4.67
N ALA A 98 0.58 -3.29 4.42
CA ALA A 98 0.82 -4.72 4.51
C ALA A 98 1.03 -5.15 5.96
N TYR A 99 0.41 -6.26 6.35
CA TYR A 99 0.55 -6.88 7.66
C TYR A 99 0.23 -8.37 7.59
N GLY A 100 0.68 -9.14 8.58
CA GLY A 100 0.27 -10.51 8.80
C GLY A 100 0.48 -11.42 7.59
N ILE A 101 1.48 -12.28 7.66
CA ILE A 101 1.78 -13.30 6.65
C ILE A 101 1.23 -14.63 7.19
N PRO A 102 0.30 -15.33 6.50
CA PRO A 102 -0.19 -16.63 6.93
C PRO A 102 0.95 -17.62 7.19
N GLY A 103 0.89 -18.31 8.33
CA GLY A 103 1.94 -19.25 8.76
C GLY A 103 3.09 -18.64 9.55
N MET A 104 3.22 -17.32 9.62
CA MET A 104 4.22 -16.62 10.45
C MET A 104 3.59 -16.00 11.68
N SER A 105 4.38 -15.81 12.74
CA SER A 105 3.96 -14.97 13.87
C SER A 105 3.78 -13.50 13.45
N SER A 106 3.11 -12.71 14.27
CA SER A 106 2.93 -11.27 14.02
C SER A 106 4.28 -10.54 13.98
N GLN A 107 5.20 -10.91 14.87
CA GLN A 107 6.53 -10.31 14.94
C GLN A 107 7.38 -10.64 13.71
N GLU A 108 7.41 -11.90 13.28
CA GLU A 108 8.13 -12.32 12.07
C GLU A 108 7.58 -11.62 10.83
N SER A 109 6.25 -11.56 10.71
CA SER A 109 5.58 -10.85 9.61
C SER A 109 5.93 -9.37 9.58
N GLU A 110 5.91 -8.69 10.73
CA GLU A 110 6.22 -7.26 10.84
C GLU A 110 7.68 -7.00 10.48
N THR A 111 8.61 -7.80 10.99
CA THR A 111 10.04 -7.69 10.70
C THR A 111 10.28 -7.85 9.20
N LEU A 112 9.81 -8.94 8.59
CA LEU A 112 10.03 -9.21 7.16
C LEU A 112 9.45 -8.10 6.28
N LEU A 113 8.21 -7.67 6.54
CA LEU A 113 7.56 -6.62 5.74
C LEU A 113 8.22 -5.25 5.90
N SER A 114 8.74 -4.95 7.10
CA SER A 114 9.47 -3.72 7.39
C SER A 114 10.82 -3.70 6.69
N ASP A 115 11.58 -4.79 6.77
CA ASP A 115 12.90 -4.92 6.14
C ASP A 115 12.80 -4.82 4.61
N LEU A 116 11.80 -5.48 4.01
CA LEU A 116 11.52 -5.35 2.58
C LEU A 116 11.17 -3.91 2.18
N LEU A 117 10.35 -3.24 2.98
CA LEU A 117 9.97 -1.85 2.73
C LEU A 117 11.16 -0.91 2.84
N GLU A 118 11.98 -1.06 3.87
CA GLU A 118 13.17 -0.24 4.08
C GLU A 118 14.19 -0.45 2.97
N SER A 119 14.50 -1.70 2.66
CA SER A 119 15.41 -2.03 1.56
C SER A 119 14.94 -1.46 0.23
N ALA A 120 13.67 -1.63 -0.13
CA ALA A 120 13.13 -1.15 -1.40
C ALA A 120 13.19 0.39 -1.55
N CYS A 121 13.13 1.12 -0.44
CA CYS A 121 13.09 2.59 -0.43
C CYS A 121 14.46 3.25 -0.39
N GLN A 122 15.54 2.57 -0.78
CA GLN A 122 16.89 3.12 -0.84
C GLN A 122 17.24 3.65 -2.23
N ALA A 123 18.15 4.64 -2.26
CA ALA A 123 18.77 5.05 -3.51
C ALA A 123 19.59 3.89 -4.10
N PRO A 124 19.71 3.76 -5.43
CA PRO A 124 19.18 4.64 -6.48
C PRO A 124 17.76 4.32 -6.94
N ARG A 125 17.04 3.40 -6.27
CA ARG A 125 15.71 2.91 -6.66
C ARG A 125 14.57 3.90 -6.44
N THR A 126 14.84 5.05 -5.83
CA THR A 126 13.83 6.05 -5.51
C THR A 126 13.91 7.27 -6.42
N TYR A 127 12.76 7.78 -6.82
CA TYR A 127 12.59 9.03 -7.54
C TYR A 127 11.66 9.97 -6.77
N LYS A 128 12.01 11.24 -6.69
CA LYS A 128 11.22 12.27 -6.02
C LYS A 128 10.75 13.31 -7.04
N HIS A 129 9.43 13.40 -7.21
CA HIS A 129 8.81 14.38 -8.09
C HIS A 129 8.42 15.63 -7.30
N SER A 130 9.03 16.77 -7.65
CA SER A 130 8.68 18.10 -7.15
C SER A 130 7.61 18.68 -8.06
N TRP A 131 6.44 18.99 -7.48
CA TRP A 131 5.26 19.39 -8.24
C TRP A 131 5.30 20.84 -8.70
N CYS A 132 4.93 21.07 -9.96
CA CYS A 132 4.48 22.35 -10.48
C CYS A 132 2.98 22.30 -10.78
N VAL A 133 2.30 23.44 -10.71
CA VAL A 133 0.88 23.53 -11.13
C VAL A 133 0.77 23.15 -12.61
N GLY A 134 -0.15 22.24 -12.93
CA GLY A 134 -0.32 21.69 -14.28
C GLY A 134 0.38 20.37 -14.53
N ASP A 135 1.28 19.92 -13.64
CA ASP A 135 1.92 18.61 -13.78
C ASP A 135 0.89 17.48 -13.73
N ILE A 136 1.10 16.46 -14.57
CA ILE A 136 0.39 15.19 -14.53
C ILE A 136 1.41 14.07 -14.43
N VAL A 137 1.34 13.30 -13.36
CA VAL A 137 2.18 12.11 -13.15
C VAL A 137 1.31 10.86 -13.17
N VAL A 138 1.72 9.88 -13.99
CA VAL A 138 1.08 8.57 -14.10
C VAL A 138 2.09 7.51 -13.71
N TRP A 139 1.66 6.51 -12.93
CA TRP A 139 2.52 5.39 -12.54
C TRP A 139 1.77 4.08 -12.54
N ASP A 140 2.52 3.00 -12.73
CA ASP A 140 2.02 1.64 -12.62
C ASP A 140 2.15 1.12 -11.19
N ASN A 141 1.02 0.92 -10.50
CA ASN A 141 0.98 0.41 -9.13
C ASN A 141 1.42 -1.06 -8.99
N ARG A 142 1.57 -1.78 -10.11
CA ARG A 142 1.99 -3.19 -10.10
C ARG A 142 3.49 -3.33 -9.90
N CYS A 143 4.24 -2.27 -10.13
CA CYS A 143 5.70 -2.28 -10.02
C CYS A 143 6.30 -1.03 -9.35
N VAL A 144 5.47 -0.06 -8.96
CA VAL A 144 5.93 1.17 -8.30
C VAL A 144 5.17 1.40 -7.00
N MET A 145 5.89 1.63 -5.93
CA MET A 145 5.33 2.12 -4.67
C MET A 145 5.51 3.64 -4.59
N HIS A 146 4.60 4.33 -3.90
CA HIS A 146 4.67 5.79 -3.79
C HIS A 146 4.23 6.29 -2.42
N ARG A 147 4.72 7.47 -2.05
CA ARG A 147 4.29 8.21 -0.85
C ARG A 147 4.31 9.70 -1.06
N ALA A 148 3.38 10.41 -0.39
CA ALA A 148 3.47 11.85 -0.27
C ALA A 148 4.53 12.23 0.78
N ARG A 149 5.33 13.27 0.50
CA ARG A 149 6.25 13.87 1.47
C ARG A 149 5.52 14.94 2.29
N PRO A 150 5.94 15.17 3.53
CA PRO A 150 5.39 16.23 4.35
C PRO A 150 5.58 17.60 3.72
N TYR A 151 4.67 18.52 4.03
CA TYR A 151 4.72 19.94 3.69
C TYR A 151 4.09 20.77 4.80
N ASP A 152 4.31 22.07 4.82
CA ASP A 152 3.68 22.98 5.77
C ASP A 152 2.18 23.07 5.49
N ARG A 153 1.36 22.61 6.45
CA ARG A 153 -0.10 22.56 6.33
C ARG A 153 -0.79 23.94 6.31
N ASN A 154 -0.07 25.02 6.61
CA ASN A 154 -0.56 26.39 6.40
C ASN A 154 -0.69 26.75 4.91
N HIS A 155 -0.09 25.95 4.02
CA HIS A 155 -0.21 26.08 2.58
C HIS A 155 -1.16 25.05 2.00
N THR A 156 -1.99 25.48 1.03
CA THR A 156 -2.88 24.57 0.31
C THR A 156 -2.07 23.66 -0.65
N ARG A 157 -2.42 22.38 -0.64
CA ARG A 157 -1.95 21.40 -1.63
C ARG A 157 -3.14 20.63 -2.17
N THR A 158 -3.43 20.79 -3.46
CA THR A 158 -4.54 20.10 -4.13
C THR A 158 -4.02 19.33 -5.33
N LEU A 159 -4.05 17.99 -5.24
CA LEU A 159 -3.80 17.09 -6.34
C LEU A 159 -5.08 16.31 -6.65
N ARG A 160 -5.51 16.31 -7.90
CA ARG A 160 -6.64 15.48 -8.36
C ARG A 160 -6.13 14.08 -8.67
N ALA A 161 -6.73 13.08 -8.03
CA ALA A 161 -6.35 11.68 -8.21
C ALA A 161 -7.33 10.95 -9.13
N SER A 162 -6.80 10.10 -10.01
CA SER A 162 -7.55 9.11 -10.79
C SER A 162 -6.86 7.76 -10.70
N ARG A 163 -7.62 6.68 -10.88
CA ARG A 163 -7.11 5.31 -10.81
C ARG A 163 -7.70 4.47 -11.92
N ILE A 164 -6.89 3.57 -12.47
CA ILE A 164 -7.32 2.56 -13.45
C ILE A 164 -7.48 1.24 -12.69
N ALA A 165 -8.64 0.59 -12.82
CA ALA A 165 -8.93 -0.67 -12.16
C ALA A 165 -7.91 -1.75 -12.56
N GLY A 166 -7.52 -2.58 -11.60
CA GLY A 166 -6.68 -3.75 -11.82
C GLY A 166 -7.48 -4.98 -12.26
N GLU A 167 -6.76 -6.06 -12.47
CA GLU A 167 -7.29 -7.36 -12.89
C GLU A 167 -7.22 -8.36 -11.72
N SER A 168 -8.21 -9.25 -11.63
CA SER A 168 -8.30 -10.22 -10.51
C SER A 168 -7.12 -11.18 -10.47
N GLU A 169 -6.62 -11.59 -11.64
CA GLU A 169 -5.55 -12.58 -11.75
C GLU A 169 -4.24 -12.12 -11.08
N SER A 170 -3.92 -10.82 -11.17
CA SER A 170 -2.72 -10.25 -10.54
C SER A 170 -2.82 -10.13 -9.01
N GLU A 171 -4.00 -10.39 -8.45
CA GLU A 171 -4.29 -10.24 -7.03
C GLU A 171 -4.41 -11.60 -6.31
N LEU A 172 -4.29 -12.72 -7.03
CA LEU A 172 -4.41 -14.06 -6.46
C LEU A 172 -3.25 -14.35 -5.51
N ALA A 173 -3.59 -14.54 -4.24
CA ALA A 173 -2.62 -14.93 -3.22
C ALA A 173 -2.22 -16.41 -3.39
N PRO A 174 -0.93 -16.76 -3.27
CA PRO A 174 -0.48 -18.16 -3.28
C PRO A 174 -0.81 -18.91 -1.99
N THR A 175 -1.25 -18.23 -0.93
CA THR A 175 -1.62 -18.81 0.35
C THR A 175 -3.10 -18.62 0.66
N PHE A 176 -3.62 -19.39 1.62
CA PHE A 176 -5.00 -19.27 2.09
C PHE A 176 -5.12 -18.20 3.18
N ALA A 177 -6.28 -17.51 3.20
CA ALA A 177 -6.59 -16.55 4.23
C ALA A 177 -6.84 -17.25 5.58
N ASP A 178 -6.47 -16.58 6.68
CA ASP A 178 -6.71 -16.98 8.06
C ASP A 178 -7.50 -15.89 8.83
N HIS A 179 -7.60 -16.02 10.16
CA HIS A 179 -8.33 -15.09 11.01
C HIS A 179 -7.86 -13.64 10.93
N ARG A 180 -6.60 -13.40 10.57
CA ARG A 180 -5.99 -12.05 10.50
C ARG A 180 -6.65 -11.12 9.49
N ALA A 181 -7.42 -11.67 8.55
CA ALA A 181 -8.25 -10.86 7.66
C ALA A 181 -9.17 -9.87 8.40
N SER A 182 -9.47 -10.15 9.65
CA SER A 182 -10.43 -9.37 10.47
C SER A 182 -9.78 -8.51 11.56
N ASP A 183 -8.46 -8.59 11.76
CA ASP A 183 -7.77 -8.01 12.93
C ASP A 183 -7.92 -6.49 13.06
N PHE A 184 -8.04 -5.79 11.96
CA PHE A 184 -8.09 -4.32 11.92
C PHE A 184 -9.40 -3.78 11.36
N ARG A 185 -10.50 -4.49 11.57
CA ARG A 185 -11.83 -3.95 11.22
C ARG A 185 -12.21 -2.81 12.15
N PRO A 186 -12.83 -1.73 11.66
CA PRO A 186 -13.39 -0.73 12.54
C PRO A 186 -14.50 -1.37 13.39
N SER A 187 -14.53 -1.05 14.68
CA SER A 187 -15.61 -1.47 15.57
C SER A 187 -16.92 -0.81 15.13
N SER A 188 -17.98 -1.60 14.99
CA SER A 188 -19.33 -1.03 14.86
C SER A 188 -19.63 -0.29 16.16
N ASN A 189 -19.89 1.02 16.08
CA ASN A 189 -20.46 1.75 17.21
C ASN A 189 -21.82 1.14 17.52
N ASN A 190 -21.90 0.40 18.61
CA ASN A 190 -23.18 -0.01 19.19
C ASN A 190 -23.87 1.27 19.70
N LYS A 191 -24.69 1.90 18.84
CA LYS A 191 -25.67 2.91 19.27
C LYS A 191 -26.83 2.22 19.99
N SER A 192 -26.56 1.53 21.11
CA SER A 192 -27.58 0.99 22.00
C SER A 192 -27.21 1.26 23.44
N SER A 193 -27.25 2.55 23.86
CA SER A 193 -27.51 2.93 25.27
C SER A 193 -27.68 4.44 25.39
N LEU A 194 -28.73 5.00 24.80
CA LEU A 194 -29.34 6.27 25.24
C LEU A 194 -30.81 6.23 24.84
N ALA A 195 -31.55 5.32 25.48
CA ALA A 195 -32.98 5.36 25.64
C ALA A 195 -33.27 4.83 27.05
N GLY A 196 -33.30 5.73 27.99
CA GLY A 196 -33.64 5.56 29.38
C GLY A 196 -33.82 6.93 30.01
#